data_d4ba23e944fac485098d377efd45370f
#
_entry.id   d4ba23e944fac485098d377efd45370f
#
_cell.length_a   1.000
_cell.length_b   1.000
_cell.length_c   1.000
_cell.angle_alpha   90.00
_cell.angle_beta   90.00
_cell.angle_gamma   90.00
#
_symmetry.space_group_name_H-M   'P 1'
#
loop_
_entity.id
_entity.type
_entity.pdbx_description
1 polymer ?
#
loop_
_entity_poly.entity_id
_entity_poly.type
_entity_poly.pdbx_seq_one_letter_code
_entity_poly.pdbx_strand_id
1 'polypeptide(L)'
;MLKCVVFVVTEYGFRYLEKHRKSIDETLNGAGVKTVFLAYEETDAFAEKEVLYITDNSKTLKNLLKKNLYAIALYHDKNRDVSFADALYAVENVEELTYKAYDEVYRRLAGIPWDILETQRLKVRESTVGDVKEFYRIYREPSITYYMEDLFQDPDEENAYMEAYIRQIYGFYGFGMWTVLLKNTGQVIGRAGLSIREGYELPELGFAIDVSHQGRGYALEACRAILTYAKEELCFEQVQALVRQENEASINLLKKLEFQYERNVVERGQEYLLLIKSLQ
;
A
#
# COMPACT_ATOMS: atom_id res chain seq x y z
N MET A 1 14.70 -1.76 -6.59
CA MET A 1 14.42 -0.29 -6.52
C MET A 1 14.45 0.26 -7.92
N LEU A 2 13.61 1.24 -8.21
CA LEU A 2 13.58 1.93 -9.49
C LEU A 2 14.96 2.51 -9.83
N LYS A 3 15.46 2.24 -11.03
CA LYS A 3 16.79 2.75 -11.49
C LYS A 3 16.68 3.70 -12.66
N CYS A 4 15.59 3.62 -13.41
CA CYS A 4 15.43 4.46 -14.59
C CYS A 4 13.94 4.78 -14.82
N VAL A 5 13.65 6.01 -15.22
CA VAL A 5 12.36 6.42 -15.76
C VAL A 5 12.56 6.78 -17.23
N VAL A 6 11.78 6.15 -18.10
CA VAL A 6 11.85 6.34 -19.55
C VAL A 6 10.54 6.97 -20.02
N PHE A 7 10.61 8.20 -20.50
CA PHE A 7 9.50 8.87 -21.14
C PHE A 7 9.53 8.56 -22.64
N VAL A 8 8.52 7.84 -23.12
CA VAL A 8 8.34 7.46 -24.53
C VAL A 8 7.13 8.20 -25.06
N VAL A 9 7.37 9.36 -25.68
CA VAL A 9 6.30 10.32 -25.90
C VAL A 9 6.22 10.83 -27.34
N THR A 10 5.05 11.37 -27.70
CA THR A 10 4.83 12.06 -28.95
C THR A 10 5.62 13.38 -28.99
N GLU A 11 5.69 14.03 -30.15
CA GLU A 11 6.33 15.35 -30.29
C GLU A 11 5.70 16.38 -29.33
N TYR A 12 4.38 16.30 -29.13
CA TYR A 12 3.71 17.21 -28.18
C TYR A 12 4.06 16.88 -26.73
N GLY A 13 4.05 15.60 -26.36
CA GLY A 13 4.47 15.15 -25.05
C GLY A 13 5.93 15.53 -24.74
N PHE A 14 6.80 15.47 -25.73
CA PHE A 14 8.17 15.94 -25.60
C PHE A 14 8.26 17.42 -25.27
N ARG A 15 7.51 18.27 -26.00
CA ARG A 15 7.45 19.72 -25.72
C ARG A 15 6.82 20.03 -24.36
N TYR A 16 5.86 19.22 -23.90
CA TYR A 16 5.29 19.33 -22.57
C TYR A 16 6.34 19.03 -21.51
N LEU A 17 7.02 17.90 -21.62
CA LEU A 17 8.05 17.45 -20.67
C LEU A 17 9.27 18.39 -20.64
N GLU A 18 9.64 18.98 -21.76
CA GLU A 18 10.74 19.93 -21.83
C GLU A 18 10.56 21.15 -20.91
N LYS A 19 9.31 21.62 -20.74
CA LYS A 19 8.97 22.70 -19.80
C LYS A 19 9.18 22.31 -18.34
N HIS A 20 9.04 21.01 -18.03
CA HIS A 20 9.12 20.46 -16.68
C HIS A 20 10.42 19.66 -16.43
N ARG A 21 11.29 19.60 -17.44
CA ARG A 21 12.49 18.77 -17.44
C ARG A 21 13.38 19.00 -16.23
N LYS A 22 13.58 20.26 -15.86
CA LYS A 22 14.41 20.61 -14.71
C LYS A 22 13.89 19.99 -13.41
N SER A 23 12.59 20.09 -13.14
CA SER A 23 11.95 19.51 -11.96
C SER A 23 12.06 17.98 -11.96
N ILE A 24 11.79 17.35 -13.10
CA ILE A 24 11.89 15.89 -13.28
C ILE A 24 13.31 15.40 -13.01
N ASP A 25 14.30 16.05 -13.62
CA ASP A 25 15.71 15.69 -13.48
C ASP A 25 16.21 15.92 -12.04
N GLU A 26 15.84 17.02 -11.39
CA GLU A 26 16.18 17.29 -9.98
C GLU A 26 15.60 16.22 -9.06
N THR A 27 14.34 15.84 -9.26
CA THR A 27 13.64 14.82 -8.45
C THR A 27 14.28 13.44 -8.63
N LEU A 28 14.50 12.99 -9.86
CA LEU A 28 14.95 11.64 -10.15
C LEU A 28 16.47 11.49 -9.97
N ASN A 29 17.27 12.42 -10.50
CA ASN A 29 18.72 12.36 -10.37
C ASN A 29 19.16 12.57 -8.92
N GLY A 30 18.46 13.40 -8.14
CA GLY A 30 18.68 13.56 -6.70
C GLY A 30 18.53 12.25 -5.91
N ALA A 31 17.72 11.32 -6.43
CA ALA A 31 17.51 9.98 -5.89
C ALA A 31 18.41 8.90 -6.57
N GLY A 32 19.29 9.29 -7.49
CA GLY A 32 20.15 8.37 -8.24
C GLY A 32 19.42 7.58 -9.34
N VAL A 33 18.25 8.05 -9.78
CA VAL A 33 17.45 7.44 -10.84
C VAL A 33 17.71 8.14 -12.16
N LYS A 34 18.06 7.35 -13.18
CA LYS A 34 18.34 7.85 -14.53
C LYS A 34 17.03 8.27 -15.22
N THR A 35 17.05 9.39 -15.92
CA THR A 35 15.95 9.85 -16.77
C THR A 35 16.31 9.72 -18.24
N VAL A 36 15.41 9.18 -19.06
CA VAL A 36 15.58 9.03 -20.51
C VAL A 36 14.34 9.53 -21.23
N PHE A 37 14.52 10.27 -22.31
CA PHE A 37 13.43 10.76 -23.16
C PHE A 37 13.60 10.20 -24.57
N LEU A 38 12.58 9.51 -25.08
CA LEU A 38 12.56 8.86 -26.37
C LEU A 38 11.35 9.31 -27.19
N ALA A 39 11.52 9.40 -28.49
CA ALA A 39 10.37 9.49 -29.41
C ALA A 39 9.58 8.17 -29.38
N TYR A 40 8.24 8.24 -29.52
CA TYR A 40 7.36 7.07 -29.43
C TYR A 40 7.66 5.97 -30.46
N GLU A 41 8.43 6.27 -31.50
CA GLU A 41 8.85 5.34 -32.54
C GLU A 41 10.10 4.51 -32.14
N GLU A 42 10.80 4.90 -31.08
CA GLU A 42 12.09 4.30 -30.64
C GLU A 42 11.94 3.24 -29.54
N THR A 43 10.79 2.57 -29.46
CA THR A 43 10.41 1.68 -28.33
C THR A 43 11.24 0.39 -28.18
N ASP A 44 12.14 0.06 -29.11
CA ASP A 44 12.90 -1.19 -29.06
C ASP A 44 14.21 -1.11 -28.24
N ALA A 45 14.57 0.07 -27.75
CA ALA A 45 15.89 0.34 -27.22
C ALA A 45 16.12 -0.05 -25.73
N PHE A 46 15.08 -0.34 -24.97
CA PHE A 46 15.22 -0.61 -23.53
C PHE A 46 14.37 -1.81 -23.11
N ALA A 47 15.04 -2.92 -22.77
CA ALA A 47 14.44 -4.10 -22.13
C ALA A 47 15.09 -4.34 -20.74
N GLU A 48 15.43 -3.25 -20.03
CA GLU A 48 16.06 -3.36 -18.72
C GLU A 48 15.01 -3.59 -17.62
N LYS A 49 15.37 -4.37 -16.62
CA LYS A 49 14.63 -4.50 -15.36
C LYS A 49 14.82 -3.23 -14.52
N GLU A 50 13.87 -2.96 -13.62
CA GLU A 50 13.90 -1.78 -12.73
C GLU A 50 13.70 -0.44 -13.48
N VAL A 51 12.90 -0.48 -14.56
CA VAL A 51 12.53 0.67 -15.39
C VAL A 51 11.03 0.92 -15.30
N LEU A 52 10.65 2.19 -15.12
CA LEU A 52 9.28 2.65 -15.28
C LEU A 52 9.15 3.42 -16.58
N TYR A 53 8.24 3.00 -17.45
CA TYR A 53 7.92 3.70 -18.70
C TYR A 53 6.72 4.63 -18.50
N ILE A 54 6.79 5.82 -19.08
CA ILE A 54 5.71 6.80 -19.05
C ILE A 54 5.45 7.25 -20.48
N THR A 55 4.19 7.13 -20.94
CA THR A 55 3.86 7.43 -22.34
C THR A 55 2.52 8.15 -22.48
N ASP A 56 2.48 9.13 -23.39
CA ASP A 56 1.29 9.87 -23.80
C ASP A 56 0.57 9.25 -25.02
N ASN A 57 1.04 8.07 -25.47
CA ASN A 57 0.52 7.38 -26.65
C ASN A 57 -0.07 6.01 -26.28
N SER A 58 -1.37 5.82 -26.52
CA SER A 58 -2.08 4.58 -26.14
C SER A 58 -1.58 3.34 -26.88
N LYS A 59 -1.11 3.47 -28.13
CA LYS A 59 -0.55 2.35 -28.90
C LYS A 59 0.81 1.94 -28.32
N THR A 60 1.64 2.90 -27.97
CA THR A 60 2.92 2.66 -27.30
C THR A 60 2.71 1.98 -25.95
N LEU A 61 1.75 2.47 -25.14
CA LEU A 61 1.39 1.83 -23.87
C LEU A 61 1.04 0.34 -24.07
N LYS A 62 0.13 0.03 -25.00
CA LYS A 62 -0.26 -1.35 -25.31
C LYS A 62 0.94 -2.22 -25.71
N ASN A 63 1.87 -1.68 -26.49
CA ASN A 63 3.07 -2.41 -26.90
C ASN A 63 4.02 -2.68 -25.71
N LEU A 64 4.21 -1.71 -24.82
CA LEU A 64 5.02 -1.86 -23.61
C LEU A 64 4.42 -2.93 -22.69
N LEU A 65 3.11 -2.86 -22.43
CA LEU A 65 2.39 -3.83 -21.58
C LEU A 65 2.41 -5.25 -22.18
N LYS A 66 2.29 -5.41 -23.51
CA LYS A 66 2.44 -6.71 -24.17
C LYS A 66 3.83 -7.33 -24.02
N LYS A 67 4.85 -6.51 -23.84
CA LYS A 67 6.24 -6.94 -23.56
C LYS A 67 6.46 -7.18 -22.05
N ASN A 68 5.42 -7.15 -21.21
CA ASN A 68 5.49 -7.22 -19.75
C ASN A 68 6.42 -6.16 -19.12
N LEU A 69 6.45 -4.96 -19.68
CA LEU A 69 7.17 -3.82 -19.15
C LEU A 69 6.25 -2.98 -18.26
N TYR A 70 6.82 -2.35 -17.24
CA TYR A 70 6.09 -1.52 -16.29
C TYR A 70 5.84 -0.14 -16.89
N ALA A 71 4.60 0.12 -17.29
CA ALA A 71 4.24 1.33 -18.01
C ALA A 71 2.99 2.00 -17.44
N ILE A 72 2.99 3.33 -17.44
CA ILE A 72 1.86 4.17 -17.06
C ILE A 72 1.55 5.20 -18.15
N ALA A 73 0.34 5.74 -18.12
CA ALA A 73 -0.11 6.77 -19.04
C ALA A 73 0.31 8.17 -18.56
N LEU A 74 0.64 9.05 -19.52
CA LEU A 74 0.81 10.47 -19.31
C LEU A 74 -0.35 11.22 -19.98
N TYR A 75 -1.11 11.96 -19.20
CA TYR A 75 -2.10 12.90 -19.71
C TYR A 75 -1.53 14.32 -19.81
N HIS A 76 -2.01 15.03 -20.79
CA HIS A 76 -1.78 16.47 -20.99
C HIS A 76 -2.94 17.06 -21.82
N ASP A 77 -2.96 18.36 -22.04
CA ASP A 77 -4.09 19.08 -22.67
C ASP A 77 -4.53 18.54 -24.04
N LYS A 78 -3.66 17.87 -24.79
CA LYS A 78 -3.92 17.38 -26.15
C LYS A 78 -4.34 15.92 -26.24
N ASN A 79 -4.32 15.17 -25.15
CA ASN A 79 -4.71 13.76 -25.14
C ASN A 79 -5.76 13.39 -24.08
N ARG A 80 -6.46 14.38 -23.53
CA ARG A 80 -7.51 14.13 -22.51
C ARG A 80 -8.63 13.23 -23.02
N ASP A 81 -8.90 13.24 -24.32
CA ASP A 81 -9.90 12.39 -24.96
C ASP A 81 -9.36 11.01 -25.37
N VAL A 82 -8.06 10.76 -25.16
CA VAL A 82 -7.44 9.48 -25.48
C VAL A 82 -7.69 8.48 -24.36
N SER A 83 -8.21 7.29 -24.69
CA SER A 83 -8.39 6.24 -23.72
C SER A 83 -7.09 5.46 -23.47
N PHE A 84 -6.69 5.39 -22.22
CA PHE A 84 -5.60 4.54 -21.71
C PHE A 84 -6.16 3.42 -20.81
N ALA A 85 -7.25 2.78 -21.23
CA ALA A 85 -7.98 1.79 -20.43
C ALA A 85 -7.13 0.59 -19.97
N ASP A 86 -5.99 0.32 -20.64
CA ASP A 86 -5.07 -0.74 -20.26
C ASP A 86 -4.06 -0.30 -19.17
N ALA A 87 -3.96 1.00 -18.86
CA ALA A 87 -3.08 1.51 -17.82
C ALA A 87 -3.71 1.34 -16.42
N LEU A 88 -2.95 0.79 -15.46
CA LEU A 88 -3.35 0.79 -14.06
C LEU A 88 -3.20 2.17 -13.42
N TYR A 89 -2.24 2.94 -13.86
CA TYR A 89 -1.94 4.28 -13.33
C TYR A 89 -1.73 5.27 -14.47
N ALA A 90 -2.07 6.50 -14.20
CA ALA A 90 -1.83 7.62 -15.08
C ALA A 90 -1.33 8.84 -14.27
N VAL A 91 -0.59 9.72 -14.93
CA VAL A 91 -0.09 10.98 -14.37
C VAL A 91 -0.46 12.14 -15.29
N GLU A 92 -0.80 13.28 -14.71
CA GLU A 92 -1.02 14.54 -15.44
C GLU A 92 0.10 15.55 -15.15
N ASN A 93 0.43 15.76 -13.88
CA ASN A 93 1.37 16.80 -13.42
C ASN A 93 2.70 16.15 -13.02
N VAL A 94 3.53 15.82 -13.99
CA VAL A 94 4.82 15.14 -13.73
C VAL A 94 5.77 15.96 -12.85
N GLU A 95 5.62 17.29 -12.86
CA GLU A 95 6.40 18.23 -12.05
C GLU A 95 6.10 18.18 -10.56
N GLU A 96 4.92 17.67 -10.20
CA GLU A 96 4.48 17.55 -8.81
C GLU A 96 4.89 16.20 -8.19
N LEU A 97 5.34 15.24 -9.02
CA LEU A 97 5.69 13.92 -8.54
C LEU A 97 6.99 13.93 -7.74
N THR A 98 6.95 13.29 -6.58
CA THR A 98 8.15 12.98 -5.79
C THR A 98 8.81 11.70 -6.28
N TYR A 99 10.10 11.49 -5.96
CA TYR A 99 10.74 10.18 -6.19
C TYR A 99 9.96 9.03 -5.57
N LYS A 100 9.41 9.24 -4.36
CA LYS A 100 8.57 8.25 -3.66
C LYS A 100 7.41 7.80 -4.55
N ALA A 101 6.70 8.73 -5.19
CA ALA A 101 5.57 8.39 -6.07
C ALA A 101 6.00 7.56 -7.29
N TYR A 102 7.12 7.89 -7.94
CA TYR A 102 7.66 7.09 -9.05
C TYR A 102 8.05 5.67 -8.59
N ASP A 103 8.75 5.53 -7.45
CA ASP A 103 9.18 4.22 -6.92
C ASP A 103 7.99 3.38 -6.45
N GLU A 104 7.00 3.98 -5.81
CA GLU A 104 5.78 3.29 -5.36
C GLU A 104 4.97 2.75 -6.53
N VAL A 105 4.76 3.54 -7.58
CA VAL A 105 4.09 3.09 -8.80
C VAL A 105 4.87 1.96 -9.48
N TYR A 106 6.19 2.10 -9.61
CA TYR A 106 7.04 1.05 -10.13
C TYR A 106 6.93 -0.24 -9.30
N ARG A 107 7.05 -0.15 -7.97
CA ARG A 107 6.94 -1.30 -7.06
C ARG A 107 5.58 -1.99 -7.20
N ARG A 108 4.50 -1.21 -7.30
CA ARG A 108 3.14 -1.75 -7.47
C ARG A 108 3.02 -2.56 -8.77
N LEU A 109 3.53 -2.03 -9.88
CA LEU A 109 3.55 -2.72 -11.17
C LEU A 109 4.46 -3.95 -11.16
N ALA A 110 5.57 -3.90 -10.44
CA ALA A 110 6.54 -4.98 -10.31
C ALA A 110 6.17 -6.05 -9.25
N GLY A 111 5.05 -5.88 -8.53
CA GLY A 111 4.65 -6.78 -7.46
C GLY A 111 5.57 -6.72 -6.23
N ILE A 112 6.28 -5.62 -6.04
CA ILE A 112 7.18 -5.38 -4.89
C ILE A 112 6.37 -4.69 -3.78
N PRO A 113 6.31 -5.24 -2.55
CA PRO A 113 5.55 -4.64 -1.47
C PRO A 113 6.11 -3.27 -1.07
N TRP A 114 5.23 -2.34 -0.73
CA TRP A 114 5.63 -1.05 -0.19
C TRP A 114 6.11 -1.19 1.25
N ASP A 115 7.18 -0.47 1.57
CA ASP A 115 7.56 -0.21 2.95
C ASP A 115 6.71 0.97 3.46
N ILE A 116 5.81 0.71 4.41
CA ILE A 116 4.82 1.72 4.87
C ILE A 116 5.47 2.65 5.89
N LEU A 117 6.04 2.09 6.94
CA LEU A 117 6.68 2.85 8.00
C LEU A 117 7.72 2.01 8.76
N GLU A 118 8.61 2.69 9.44
CA GLU A 118 9.54 2.12 10.40
C GLU A 118 9.43 2.83 11.74
N THR A 119 9.60 2.06 12.82
CA THR A 119 9.67 2.57 14.19
C THR A 119 11.05 2.27 14.79
N GLN A 120 11.20 2.45 16.08
CA GLN A 120 12.43 2.07 16.77
C GLN A 120 12.73 0.56 16.64
N ARG A 121 11.70 -0.30 16.76
CA ARG A 121 11.86 -1.76 16.82
C ARG A 121 11.21 -2.50 15.67
N LEU A 122 10.31 -1.86 14.93
CA LEU A 122 9.44 -2.51 13.94
C LEU A 122 9.64 -1.91 12.55
N LYS A 123 9.43 -2.78 11.55
CA LYS A 123 9.16 -2.41 10.17
C LYS A 123 7.76 -2.87 9.81
N VAL A 124 6.97 -2.00 9.20
CA VAL A 124 5.62 -2.31 8.69
C VAL A 124 5.65 -2.15 7.17
N ARG A 125 5.25 -3.20 6.47
CA ARG A 125 5.17 -3.21 5.01
C ARG A 125 3.91 -3.91 4.52
N GLU A 126 3.58 -3.74 3.28
CA GLU A 126 2.54 -4.53 2.64
C GLU A 126 2.82 -6.03 2.77
N SER A 127 1.76 -6.80 2.95
CA SER A 127 1.85 -8.25 2.99
C SER A 127 2.15 -8.82 1.61
N THR A 128 2.80 -9.96 1.60
CA THR A 128 3.07 -10.73 0.38
C THR A 128 2.49 -12.14 0.53
N VAL A 129 2.32 -12.86 -0.57
CA VAL A 129 1.94 -14.29 -0.52
C VAL A 129 2.95 -15.10 0.29
N GLY A 130 4.24 -14.73 0.25
CA GLY A 130 5.28 -15.38 1.07
C GLY A 130 5.09 -15.26 2.58
N ASP A 131 4.27 -14.30 3.05
CA ASP A 131 3.99 -14.12 4.48
C ASP A 131 2.89 -15.09 4.99
N VAL A 132 2.10 -15.67 4.11
CA VAL A 132 0.95 -16.53 4.46
C VAL A 132 1.37 -17.67 5.40
N LYS A 133 2.53 -18.28 5.17
CA LYS A 133 3.08 -19.32 6.07
C LYS A 133 3.30 -18.84 7.50
N GLU A 134 3.74 -17.58 7.67
CA GLU A 134 3.94 -16.97 8.97
C GLU A 134 2.59 -16.60 9.62
N PHE A 135 1.60 -16.19 8.81
CA PHE A 135 0.27 -15.96 9.31
C PHE A 135 -0.36 -17.25 9.83
N TYR A 136 -0.23 -18.38 9.13
CA TYR A 136 -0.67 -19.66 9.67
C TYR A 136 0.02 -20.02 10.98
N ARG A 137 1.31 -19.73 11.12
CA ARG A 137 2.04 -19.97 12.38
C ARG A 137 1.45 -19.14 13.53
N ILE A 138 1.15 -17.86 13.28
CA ILE A 138 0.60 -16.93 14.28
C ILE A 138 -0.84 -17.29 14.64
N TYR A 139 -1.67 -17.60 13.63
CA TYR A 139 -3.10 -17.86 13.80
C TYR A 139 -3.40 -19.27 14.33
N ARG A 140 -2.41 -20.17 14.45
CA ARG A 140 -2.57 -21.45 15.18
C ARG A 140 -2.92 -21.28 16.64
N GLU A 141 -2.61 -20.13 17.23
CA GLU A 141 -2.89 -19.84 18.62
C GLU A 141 -4.38 -19.49 18.82
N PRO A 142 -5.17 -20.32 19.52
CA PRO A 142 -6.61 -20.11 19.67
C PRO A 142 -6.98 -18.75 20.26
N SER A 143 -6.11 -18.15 21.07
CA SER A 143 -6.30 -16.83 21.64
C SER A 143 -6.29 -15.71 20.60
N ILE A 144 -5.69 -15.92 19.43
CA ILE A 144 -5.71 -14.99 18.30
C ILE A 144 -7.06 -15.10 17.56
N THR A 145 -7.43 -16.32 17.13
CA THR A 145 -8.62 -16.55 16.30
C THR A 145 -9.93 -16.47 17.08
N TYR A 146 -9.88 -16.52 18.41
CA TYR A 146 -11.08 -16.37 19.25
C TYR A 146 -11.82 -15.01 19.03
N TYR A 147 -11.08 -13.96 18.74
CA TYR A 147 -11.64 -12.60 18.60
C TYR A 147 -11.62 -12.05 17.18
N MET A 148 -11.10 -12.79 16.22
CA MET A 148 -10.98 -12.35 14.84
C MET A 148 -11.25 -13.51 13.88
N GLU A 149 -11.47 -13.20 12.61
CA GLU A 149 -11.64 -14.21 11.56
C GLU A 149 -10.34 -15.02 11.40
N ASP A 150 -10.50 -16.32 11.23
CA ASP A 150 -9.41 -17.25 10.95
C ASP A 150 -9.02 -17.17 9.47
N LEU A 151 -7.88 -17.75 9.13
CA LEU A 151 -7.44 -17.95 7.76
C LEU A 151 -8.24 -19.08 7.10
N PHE A 152 -8.25 -19.13 5.78
CA PHE A 152 -8.77 -20.29 5.07
C PHE A 152 -8.04 -21.56 5.50
N GLN A 153 -8.76 -22.69 5.57
CA GLN A 153 -8.14 -23.95 5.97
C GLN A 153 -7.20 -24.48 4.89
N ASP A 154 -7.53 -24.23 3.62
CA ASP A 154 -6.70 -24.60 2.48
C ASP A 154 -5.66 -23.49 2.21
N PRO A 155 -4.36 -23.80 2.25
CA PRO A 155 -3.30 -22.84 1.95
C PRO A 155 -3.36 -22.26 0.54
N ASP A 156 -3.89 -23.01 -0.44
CA ASP A 156 -4.02 -22.50 -1.81
C ASP A 156 -5.13 -21.45 -1.90
N GLU A 157 -6.23 -21.62 -1.15
CA GLU A 157 -7.28 -20.59 -1.03
C GLU A 157 -6.77 -19.35 -0.33
N GLU A 158 -5.98 -19.48 0.74
CA GLU A 158 -5.39 -18.32 1.43
C GLU A 158 -4.37 -17.58 0.55
N ASN A 159 -3.56 -18.31 -0.22
CA ASN A 159 -2.64 -17.70 -1.18
C ASN A 159 -3.39 -16.92 -2.26
N ALA A 160 -4.45 -17.51 -2.83
CA ALA A 160 -5.30 -16.85 -3.83
C ALA A 160 -6.00 -15.61 -3.26
N TYR A 161 -6.49 -15.70 -2.02
CA TYR A 161 -7.05 -14.56 -1.29
C TYR A 161 -6.01 -13.44 -1.10
N MET A 162 -4.79 -13.78 -0.69
CA MET A 162 -3.72 -12.80 -0.50
C MET A 162 -3.33 -12.13 -1.82
N GLU A 163 -3.25 -12.88 -2.93
CA GLU A 163 -3.01 -12.29 -4.26
C GLU A 163 -4.12 -11.30 -4.66
N ALA A 164 -5.39 -11.68 -4.42
CA ALA A 164 -6.52 -10.80 -4.67
C ALA A 164 -6.48 -9.57 -3.76
N TYR A 165 -6.16 -9.74 -2.48
CA TYR A 165 -6.02 -8.68 -1.50
C TYR A 165 -4.96 -7.65 -1.93
N ILE A 166 -3.77 -8.11 -2.31
CA ILE A 166 -2.68 -7.24 -2.78
C ILE A 166 -3.14 -6.42 -3.99
N ARG A 167 -3.77 -7.08 -4.97
CA ARG A 167 -4.19 -6.42 -6.21
C ARG A 167 -5.35 -5.45 -6.00
N GLN A 168 -6.36 -5.83 -5.21
CA GLN A 168 -7.59 -5.08 -5.06
C GLN A 168 -7.51 -4.06 -3.92
N ILE A 169 -7.03 -4.47 -2.75
CA ILE A 169 -7.02 -3.60 -1.57
C ILE A 169 -5.87 -2.61 -1.64
N TYR A 170 -4.63 -3.09 -1.69
CA TYR A 170 -3.49 -2.17 -1.79
C TYR A 170 -3.49 -1.42 -3.12
N GLY A 171 -3.89 -2.08 -4.23
CA GLY A 171 -3.93 -1.46 -5.55
C GLY A 171 -4.96 -0.34 -5.68
N PHE A 172 -6.10 -0.44 -4.97
CA PHE A 172 -7.19 0.52 -5.06
C PHE A 172 -7.18 1.57 -3.93
N TYR A 173 -7.04 1.12 -2.67
CA TYR A 173 -7.10 2.01 -1.51
C TYR A 173 -5.73 2.60 -1.13
N GLY A 174 -4.61 1.98 -1.53
CA GLY A 174 -3.27 2.38 -1.09
C GLY A 174 -2.96 2.01 0.36
N PHE A 175 -3.89 1.44 1.10
CA PHE A 175 -3.72 0.99 2.48
C PHE A 175 -4.46 -0.33 2.73
N GLY A 176 -4.16 -0.96 3.86
CA GLY A 176 -4.78 -2.24 4.25
C GLY A 176 -4.17 -2.80 5.52
N MET A 177 -4.38 -4.09 5.77
CA MET A 177 -3.71 -4.83 6.84
C MET A 177 -2.29 -5.19 6.39
N TRP A 178 -1.30 -4.67 7.08
CA TRP A 178 0.12 -4.81 6.76
C TRP A 178 0.83 -5.85 7.63
N THR A 179 1.94 -6.37 7.14
CA THR A 179 2.83 -7.27 7.90
C THR A 179 3.73 -6.46 8.82
N VAL A 180 3.78 -6.86 10.09
CA VAL A 180 4.64 -6.28 11.12
C VAL A 180 5.84 -7.18 11.34
N LEU A 181 7.04 -6.63 11.19
CA LEU A 181 8.31 -7.35 11.35
C LEU A 181 9.16 -6.71 12.45
N LEU A 182 9.95 -7.54 13.12
CA LEU A 182 11.05 -7.04 13.95
C LEU A 182 12.16 -6.48 13.07
N LYS A 183 12.55 -5.23 13.30
CA LYS A 183 13.55 -4.53 12.46
C LYS A 183 14.93 -5.16 12.50
N ASN A 184 15.32 -5.75 13.64
CA ASN A 184 16.63 -6.33 13.84
C ASN A 184 16.81 -7.73 13.23
N THR A 185 15.71 -8.49 13.06
CA THR A 185 15.77 -9.88 12.57
C THR A 185 15.01 -10.11 11.27
N GLY A 186 14.11 -9.19 10.89
CA GLY A 186 13.18 -9.40 9.79
C GLY A 186 12.08 -10.43 10.06
N GLN A 187 11.96 -10.93 11.32
CA GLN A 187 10.94 -11.89 11.68
C GLN A 187 9.55 -11.28 11.63
N VAL A 188 8.60 -11.94 10.97
CA VAL A 188 7.18 -11.58 11.00
C VAL A 188 6.62 -11.92 12.38
N ILE A 189 6.08 -10.89 13.06
CA ILE A 189 5.50 -11.01 14.40
C ILE A 189 4.01 -10.70 14.45
N GLY A 190 3.39 -10.33 13.32
CA GLY A 190 1.97 -10.04 13.31
C GLY A 190 1.52 -9.26 12.11
N ARG A 191 0.30 -8.78 12.20
CA ARG A 191 -0.35 -7.87 11.24
C ARG A 191 -0.94 -6.69 11.99
N ALA A 192 -0.86 -5.51 11.40
CA ALA A 192 -1.57 -4.32 11.87
C ALA A 192 -1.82 -3.39 10.70
N GLY A 193 -2.92 -2.65 10.73
CA GLY A 193 -3.25 -1.77 9.61
C GLY A 193 -4.63 -1.18 9.71
N LEU A 194 -5.09 -0.66 8.59
CA LEU A 194 -6.41 -0.07 8.43
C LEU A 194 -7.20 -0.88 7.40
N SER A 195 -8.49 -1.02 7.60
CA SER A 195 -9.39 -1.69 6.65
C SER A 195 -10.68 -0.90 6.49
N ILE A 196 -11.35 -1.07 5.36
CA ILE A 196 -12.71 -0.59 5.16
C ILE A 196 -13.65 -1.73 5.54
N ARG A 197 -14.56 -1.45 6.45
CA ARG A 197 -15.60 -2.39 6.85
C ARG A 197 -16.93 -1.98 6.24
N GLU A 198 -17.61 -2.92 5.58
CA GLU A 198 -18.95 -2.69 5.02
C GLU A 198 -19.93 -2.24 6.12
N GLY A 199 -20.71 -1.20 5.82
CA GLY A 199 -21.67 -0.61 6.78
C GLY A 199 -21.08 0.44 7.72
N TYR A 200 -19.79 0.75 7.59
CA TYR A 200 -19.11 1.78 8.37
C TYR A 200 -18.39 2.79 7.48
N GLU A 201 -18.40 4.05 7.89
CA GLU A 201 -17.81 5.15 7.11
C GLU A 201 -16.32 5.37 7.41
N LEU A 202 -15.88 5.03 8.63
CA LEU A 202 -14.51 5.27 9.07
C LEU A 202 -13.61 4.06 8.82
N PRO A 203 -12.32 4.27 8.49
CA PRO A 203 -11.34 3.20 8.45
C PRO A 203 -11.20 2.54 9.82
N GLU A 204 -11.14 1.20 9.84
CA GLU A 204 -11.02 0.40 11.06
C GLU A 204 -9.58 0.02 11.33
N LEU A 205 -9.07 0.37 12.51
CA LEU A 205 -7.77 -0.10 13.00
C LEU A 205 -7.87 -1.56 13.45
N GLY A 206 -7.11 -2.44 12.80
CA GLY A 206 -6.97 -3.85 13.16
C GLY A 206 -5.53 -4.20 13.53
N PHE A 207 -5.35 -5.17 14.42
CA PHE A 207 -4.03 -5.69 14.81
C PHE A 207 -4.10 -7.10 15.39
N ALA A 208 -3.08 -7.89 15.09
CA ALA A 208 -2.80 -9.18 15.72
C ALA A 208 -1.29 -9.35 15.85
N ILE A 209 -0.81 -9.65 17.06
CA ILE A 209 0.60 -9.91 17.34
C ILE A 209 0.76 -11.33 17.88
N ASP A 210 1.73 -12.04 17.33
CA ASP A 210 2.16 -13.37 17.79
C ASP A 210 2.26 -13.42 19.32
N VAL A 211 1.63 -14.43 19.92
CA VAL A 211 1.54 -14.59 21.39
C VAL A 211 2.92 -14.54 22.04
N SER A 212 3.94 -15.14 21.41
CA SER A 212 5.32 -15.10 21.90
C SER A 212 5.94 -13.70 21.95
N HIS A 213 5.31 -12.72 21.29
CA HIS A 213 5.74 -11.33 21.21
C HIS A 213 4.79 -10.36 21.92
N GLN A 214 3.69 -10.83 22.47
CA GLN A 214 2.76 -10.01 23.26
C GLN A 214 3.39 -9.55 24.59
N GLY A 215 2.77 -8.57 25.23
CA GLY A 215 3.25 -8.01 26.51
C GLY A 215 4.52 -7.16 26.42
N ARG A 216 5.13 -7.02 25.24
CA ARG A 216 6.38 -6.24 25.00
C ARG A 216 6.14 -4.86 24.38
N GLY A 217 4.88 -4.46 24.23
CA GLY A 217 4.50 -3.15 23.70
C GLY A 217 4.54 -3.05 22.16
N TYR A 218 4.79 -4.11 21.42
CA TYR A 218 4.86 -4.07 19.94
C TYR A 218 3.55 -3.66 19.28
N ALA A 219 2.40 -4.18 19.75
CA ALA A 219 1.10 -3.76 19.23
C ALA A 219 0.87 -2.25 19.40
N LEU A 220 1.18 -1.70 20.58
CA LEU A 220 1.03 -0.27 20.86
C LEU A 220 1.96 0.58 19.97
N GLU A 221 3.21 0.14 19.78
CA GLU A 221 4.18 0.82 18.93
C GLU A 221 3.74 0.84 17.47
N ALA A 222 3.31 -0.33 16.93
CA ALA A 222 2.82 -0.44 15.57
C ALA A 222 1.57 0.41 15.34
N CYS A 223 0.54 0.25 16.19
CA CYS A 223 -0.71 0.97 16.04
C CYS A 223 -0.54 2.49 16.18
N ARG A 224 0.32 2.96 17.10
CA ARG A 224 0.60 4.40 17.22
C ARG A 224 1.23 4.96 15.94
N ALA A 225 2.21 4.27 15.37
CA ALA A 225 2.85 4.67 14.11
C ALA A 225 1.87 4.61 12.92
N ILE A 226 0.98 3.61 12.89
CA ILE A 226 -0.06 3.50 11.86
C ILE A 226 -1.07 4.66 11.97
N LEU A 227 -1.45 5.07 13.18
CA LEU A 227 -2.34 6.22 13.38
C LEU A 227 -1.69 7.54 12.95
N THR A 228 -0.39 7.70 13.19
CA THR A 228 0.38 8.84 12.67
C THR A 228 0.41 8.83 11.14
N TYR A 229 0.69 7.69 10.52
CA TYR A 229 0.65 7.51 9.07
C TYR A 229 -0.76 7.79 8.48
N ALA A 230 -1.81 7.33 9.17
CA ALA A 230 -3.19 7.58 8.77
C ALA A 230 -3.51 9.07 8.70
N LYS A 231 -3.02 9.87 9.67
CA LYS A 231 -3.17 11.31 9.70
C LYS A 231 -2.31 12.01 8.63
N GLU A 232 -1.02 11.73 8.60
CA GLU A 232 -0.04 12.50 7.84
C GLU A 232 0.00 12.13 6.35
N GLU A 233 -0.11 10.83 6.02
CA GLU A 233 0.01 10.34 4.64
C GLU A 233 -1.36 10.04 4.00
N LEU A 234 -2.33 9.52 4.78
CA LEU A 234 -3.66 9.18 4.26
C LEU A 234 -4.69 10.29 4.49
N CYS A 235 -4.33 11.34 5.23
CA CYS A 235 -5.19 12.49 5.54
C CYS A 235 -6.53 12.10 6.19
N PHE A 236 -6.57 11.02 6.99
CA PHE A 236 -7.76 10.65 7.73
C PHE A 236 -7.93 11.54 8.96
N GLU A 237 -9.14 12.01 9.17
CA GLU A 237 -9.49 12.82 10.35
C GLU A 237 -9.87 11.97 11.55
N GLN A 238 -10.45 10.79 11.28
CA GLN A 238 -10.93 9.85 12.30
C GLN A 238 -10.70 8.42 11.86
N VAL A 239 -10.55 7.53 12.82
CA VAL A 239 -10.52 6.08 12.65
C VAL A 239 -11.39 5.42 13.70
N GLN A 240 -11.87 4.23 13.41
CA GLN A 240 -12.65 3.41 14.34
C GLN A 240 -11.93 2.12 14.70
N ALA A 241 -12.45 1.44 15.72
CA ALA A 241 -12.08 0.08 16.07
C ALA A 241 -13.31 -0.65 16.61
N LEU A 242 -13.53 -1.89 16.17
CA LEU A 242 -14.53 -2.79 16.71
C LEU A 242 -13.83 -3.84 17.58
N VAL A 243 -14.28 -3.97 18.83
CA VAL A 243 -13.69 -4.91 19.77
C VAL A 243 -14.76 -5.61 20.58
N ARG A 244 -14.65 -6.93 20.78
CA ARG A 244 -15.55 -7.68 21.67
C ARG A 244 -15.35 -7.24 23.11
N GLN A 245 -16.42 -7.20 23.89
CA GLN A 245 -16.39 -6.76 25.29
C GLN A 245 -15.45 -7.59 26.17
N GLU A 246 -15.27 -8.85 25.85
CA GLU A 246 -14.40 -9.79 26.58
C GLU A 246 -12.93 -9.64 26.19
N ASN A 247 -12.58 -8.91 25.12
CA ASN A 247 -11.21 -8.72 24.69
C ASN A 247 -10.53 -7.57 25.45
N GLU A 248 -10.29 -7.80 26.74
CA GLU A 248 -9.67 -6.81 27.62
C GLU A 248 -8.30 -6.33 27.12
N ALA A 249 -7.53 -7.21 26.49
CA ALA A 249 -6.21 -6.86 25.96
C ALA A 249 -6.30 -5.78 24.86
N SER A 250 -7.20 -5.97 23.90
CA SER A 250 -7.44 -5.01 22.83
C SER A 250 -8.07 -3.72 23.36
N ILE A 251 -9.04 -3.82 24.28
CA ILE A 251 -9.66 -2.65 24.94
C ILE A 251 -8.59 -1.80 25.66
N ASN A 252 -7.72 -2.43 26.42
CA ASN A 252 -6.64 -1.72 27.14
C ASN A 252 -5.63 -1.08 26.17
N LEU A 253 -5.35 -1.69 25.03
CA LEU A 253 -4.50 -1.10 24.00
C LEU A 253 -5.20 0.11 23.35
N LEU A 254 -6.46 -0.03 22.96
CA LEU A 254 -7.24 1.07 22.36
C LEU A 254 -7.39 2.26 23.33
N LYS A 255 -7.57 2.02 24.63
CA LYS A 255 -7.55 3.08 25.66
C LYS A 255 -6.20 3.81 25.71
N LYS A 256 -5.07 3.10 25.62
CA LYS A 256 -3.72 3.71 25.57
C LYS A 256 -3.47 4.48 24.28
N LEU A 257 -4.22 4.19 23.23
CA LEU A 257 -4.24 4.93 21.97
C LEU A 257 -5.30 6.04 21.96
N GLU A 258 -5.99 6.25 23.11
CA GLU A 258 -6.99 7.31 23.31
C GLU A 258 -8.25 7.17 22.45
N PHE A 259 -8.60 5.93 22.05
CA PHE A 259 -9.91 5.66 21.48
C PHE A 259 -11.00 5.88 22.52
N GLN A 260 -12.10 6.49 22.09
CA GLN A 260 -13.28 6.76 22.93
C GLN A 260 -14.41 5.82 22.56
N TYR A 261 -15.13 5.34 23.56
CA TYR A 261 -16.35 4.54 23.33
C TYR A 261 -17.43 5.39 22.67
N GLU A 262 -18.02 4.87 21.61
CA GLU A 262 -19.13 5.50 20.88
C GLU A 262 -20.46 4.80 21.19
N ARG A 263 -20.57 3.51 20.86
CA ARG A 263 -21.78 2.71 21.07
C ARG A 263 -21.49 1.21 20.99
N ASN A 264 -22.47 0.40 21.41
CA ASN A 264 -22.49 -1.02 21.09
C ASN A 264 -23.06 -1.25 19.68
N VAL A 265 -22.52 -2.24 18.99
CA VAL A 265 -22.98 -2.68 17.67
C VAL A 265 -23.05 -4.19 17.64
N VAL A 266 -23.89 -4.73 16.76
CA VAL A 266 -24.04 -6.18 16.58
C VAL A 266 -23.57 -6.53 15.18
N GLU A 267 -22.54 -7.38 15.07
CA GLU A 267 -21.98 -7.88 13.83
C GLU A 267 -22.10 -9.39 13.79
N ARG A 268 -22.77 -9.93 12.76
CA ARG A 268 -22.98 -11.38 12.60
C ARG A 268 -23.49 -12.08 13.87
N GLY A 269 -24.37 -11.40 14.61
CA GLY A 269 -24.97 -11.91 15.84
C GLY A 269 -24.09 -11.84 17.09
N GLN A 270 -22.97 -11.15 17.03
CA GLN A 270 -22.07 -10.92 18.16
C GLN A 270 -22.00 -9.42 18.53
N GLU A 271 -21.89 -9.13 19.82
CA GLU A 271 -21.78 -7.76 20.32
C GLU A 271 -20.35 -7.26 20.31
N TYR A 272 -20.18 -6.04 19.84
CA TYR A 272 -18.93 -5.31 19.82
C TYR A 272 -19.08 -3.92 20.42
N LEU A 273 -18.02 -3.43 21.02
CA LEU A 273 -17.84 -2.01 21.30
C LEU A 273 -17.30 -1.35 20.05
N LEU A 274 -17.99 -0.34 19.55
CA LEU A 274 -17.44 0.61 18.56
C LEU A 274 -16.75 1.72 19.29
N LEU A 275 -15.46 1.90 19.00
CA LEU A 275 -14.65 2.99 19.53
C LEU A 275 -14.15 3.85 18.37
N ILE A 276 -14.05 5.16 18.61
CA ILE A 276 -13.59 6.14 17.62
C ILE A 276 -12.39 6.90 18.19
N LYS A 277 -11.46 7.24 17.33
CA LYS A 277 -10.36 8.16 17.64
C LYS A 277 -10.28 9.28 16.60
N SER A 278 -10.28 10.53 17.08
CA SER A 278 -9.88 11.70 16.28
C SER A 278 -8.37 11.71 16.10
N LEU A 279 -7.93 12.02 14.89
CA LEU A 279 -6.51 12.15 14.51
C LEU A 279 -6.09 13.62 14.39
N GLN A 280 -6.97 14.57 14.81
CA GLN A 280 -6.68 16.01 14.77
C GLN A 280 -5.49 16.41 15.66
#